data_693ad17d5c6372f8cf410a9a25ab0e9a
#
_entry.id   693ad17d5c6372f8cf410a9a25ab0e9a
#
_cell.length_a   1.000
_cell.length_b   1.000
_cell.length_c   1.000
_cell.angle_alpha   90.00
_cell.angle_beta   90.00
_cell.angle_gamma   90.00
#
_symmetry.space_group_name_H-M   'P 1'
#
loop_
_entity.id
_entity.type
_entity.pdbx_description
1 polymer ?
#
loop_
_entity_poly.entity_id
_entity_poly.type
_entity_poly.pdbx_seq_one_letter_code
_entity_poly.pdbx_strand_id
1 'polypeptide(L)'
;MATAAALLAPAGTASTGEDAGGGGRVKSFWLHMSDTPVTDEMLATEARRRSYIVLNAWQGDLLAKLKAANPAVQVFVYKDLSSTRSYACRDGVDDADLPAGVGFCTAERDHPEWFLLDQGGNRMEYDGYPGHWQMDVGNPAYQDAWAANVVKSSVATGFDGVWMDNALFPCDAYHPGVCPAKYPTDSALQDAYVSMLANTRDEFVSAGLKTVANLSNARLHGNAWNTYTEYLDGGFDEWWLAFDDDNLLSEYADGWSKQVAEIADNEARGKITLVQPHHSEAGDRAYRFALASYLMAAGDLAAIASIEQTDGYGDPTPWHAEYDWDLGAPSGPYRSVGTNLFVRDFACGTVVVNANRTDSRSVTVPLDGGHVTERGTSVTEVSLAGTSGAVLRKHC
;
A
#
# COMPACT_ATOMS: atom_id res chain seq x y z
N MET A 1 -6.47 -8.96 -65.66
CA MET A 1 -7.63 -8.56 -64.86
C MET A 1 -7.75 -9.51 -63.70
N ALA A 2 -7.31 -9.10 -62.51
CA ALA A 2 -7.40 -9.85 -61.27
C ALA A 2 -8.24 -9.03 -60.30
N THR A 3 -9.41 -9.55 -59.95
CA THR A 3 -10.37 -8.97 -59.04
C THR A 3 -9.92 -9.24 -57.59
N ALA A 4 -9.65 -8.17 -56.83
CA ALA A 4 -9.39 -8.24 -55.40
C ALA A 4 -10.73 -8.30 -54.66
N ALA A 5 -10.92 -9.37 -53.89
CA ALA A 5 -12.02 -9.49 -52.93
C ALA A 5 -11.63 -8.84 -51.62
N ALA A 6 -12.36 -7.81 -51.24
CA ALA A 6 -12.22 -7.17 -49.90
C ALA A 6 -12.95 -8.03 -48.83
N LEU A 7 -12.22 -8.53 -47.88
CA LEU A 7 -12.77 -9.15 -46.65
C LEU A 7 -13.20 -8.03 -45.68
N LEU A 8 -14.50 -7.92 -45.47
CA LEU A 8 -15.10 -7.14 -44.41
C LEU A 8 -14.88 -7.86 -43.08
N ALA A 9 -14.14 -7.23 -42.16
CA ALA A 9 -14.07 -7.64 -40.78
C ALA A 9 -15.40 -7.36 -40.06
N PRO A 10 -15.86 -8.22 -39.14
CA PRO A 10 -17.07 -7.96 -38.40
C PRO A 10 -16.85 -6.80 -37.43
N ALA A 11 -17.82 -5.88 -37.39
CA ALA A 11 -17.87 -4.78 -36.44
C ALA A 11 -17.94 -5.35 -35.02
N GLY A 12 -16.91 -5.10 -34.24
CA GLY A 12 -16.92 -5.36 -32.81
C GLY A 12 -18.03 -4.54 -32.16
N THR A 13 -18.93 -5.22 -31.46
CA THR A 13 -19.89 -4.61 -30.59
C THR A 13 -19.13 -3.83 -29.52
N ALA A 14 -19.26 -2.50 -29.54
CA ALA A 14 -18.82 -1.65 -28.45
C ALA A 14 -19.58 -2.10 -27.19
N SER A 15 -18.85 -2.67 -26.24
CA SER A 15 -19.28 -2.81 -24.87
C SER A 15 -19.55 -1.40 -24.37
N THR A 16 -20.80 -1.10 -24.10
CA THR A 16 -21.19 0.10 -23.34
C THR A 16 -20.56 -0.04 -21.98
N GLY A 17 -19.52 0.76 -21.72
CA GLY A 17 -18.89 0.84 -20.42
C GLY A 17 -19.93 1.25 -19.39
N GLU A 18 -20.31 0.32 -18.55
CA GLU A 18 -21.02 0.61 -17.32
C GLU A 18 -20.01 1.13 -16.29
N ASP A 19 -20.29 2.36 -15.90
CA ASP A 19 -19.95 3.06 -14.66
C ASP A 19 -18.49 3.05 -14.17
N ALA A 20 -17.77 4.08 -14.58
CA ALA A 20 -16.74 4.71 -13.77
C ALA A 20 -17.38 5.39 -12.53
N GLY A 21 -17.94 4.59 -11.63
CA GLY A 21 -18.64 5.03 -10.40
C GLY A 21 -17.96 4.57 -9.11
N GLY A 22 -16.69 4.21 -9.16
CA GLY A 22 -15.96 3.79 -7.98
C GLY A 22 -15.53 4.96 -7.08
N GLY A 23 -15.42 4.69 -5.78
CA GLY A 23 -14.96 5.66 -4.78
C GLY A 23 -15.92 5.94 -3.63
N GLY A 24 -17.17 5.47 -3.73
CA GLY A 24 -18.16 5.60 -2.63
C GLY A 24 -18.18 4.44 -1.65
N ARG A 25 -17.37 3.40 -1.87
CA ARG A 25 -17.23 2.24 -0.99
C ARG A 25 -15.80 2.16 -0.47
N VAL A 26 -15.67 1.79 0.80
CA VAL A 26 -14.35 1.51 1.39
C VAL A 26 -13.87 0.17 0.86
N LYS A 27 -12.65 0.16 0.31
CA LYS A 27 -11.90 -1.07 0.04
C LYS A 27 -10.88 -1.29 1.15
N SER A 28 -10.64 -2.53 1.49
CA SER A 28 -9.72 -2.88 2.55
C SER A 28 -8.76 -3.98 2.12
N PHE A 29 -7.64 -4.10 2.83
CA PHE A 29 -6.64 -5.13 2.62
C PHE A 29 -6.30 -5.85 3.93
N TRP A 30 -5.55 -6.94 3.83
CA TRP A 30 -5.06 -7.71 4.96
C TRP A 30 -3.61 -8.10 4.73
N LEU A 31 -2.76 -7.80 5.72
CA LEU A 31 -1.37 -8.26 5.76
C LEU A 31 -1.30 -9.47 6.70
N HIS A 32 -1.19 -10.69 6.14
CA HIS A 32 -0.99 -11.91 6.90
C HIS A 32 0.42 -12.45 6.67
N MET A 33 1.37 -11.81 7.34
CA MET A 33 2.81 -12.10 7.22
C MET A 33 3.36 -12.77 8.49
N SER A 34 2.50 -13.46 9.25
CA SER A 34 2.85 -14.17 10.47
C SER A 34 2.45 -15.64 10.38
N ASP A 35 2.86 -16.43 11.38
CA ASP A 35 2.43 -17.83 11.54
C ASP A 35 1.16 -17.96 12.41
N THR A 36 0.44 -16.88 12.65
CA THR A 36 -0.85 -16.90 13.37
C THR A 36 -1.82 -17.84 12.65
N PRO A 37 -2.38 -18.83 13.34
CA PRO A 37 -3.30 -19.78 12.73
C PRO A 37 -4.59 -19.09 12.26
N VAL A 38 -5.00 -19.41 11.04
CA VAL A 38 -6.27 -18.91 10.45
C VAL A 38 -7.20 -20.07 10.17
N THR A 39 -8.51 -19.87 10.39
CA THR A 39 -9.54 -20.88 10.09
C THR A 39 -10.02 -20.76 8.64
N ASP A 40 -10.59 -21.84 8.10
CA ASP A 40 -11.19 -21.82 6.76
C ASP A 40 -12.35 -20.82 6.67
N GLU A 41 -13.12 -20.64 7.75
CA GLU A 41 -14.19 -19.66 7.84
C GLU A 41 -13.67 -18.22 7.80
N MET A 42 -12.59 -17.93 8.52
CA MET A 42 -11.89 -16.64 8.48
C MET A 42 -11.39 -16.36 7.05
N LEU A 43 -10.68 -17.31 6.44
CA LEU A 43 -10.18 -17.16 5.08
C LEU A 43 -11.31 -16.89 4.07
N ALA A 44 -12.41 -17.64 4.16
CA ALA A 44 -13.55 -17.44 3.28
C ALA A 44 -14.25 -16.09 3.52
N THR A 45 -14.23 -15.57 4.73
CA THR A 45 -14.78 -14.26 5.08
C THR A 45 -13.89 -13.14 4.54
N GLU A 46 -12.60 -13.20 4.83
CA GLU A 46 -11.65 -12.16 4.42
C GLU A 46 -11.44 -12.13 2.90
N ALA A 47 -11.46 -13.28 2.22
CA ALA A 47 -11.43 -13.31 0.76
C ALA A 47 -12.58 -12.53 0.10
N ARG A 48 -13.75 -12.46 0.74
CA ARG A 48 -14.90 -11.69 0.23
C ARG A 48 -14.88 -10.22 0.64
N ARG A 49 -14.23 -9.89 1.75
CA ARG A 49 -14.19 -8.55 2.34
C ARG A 49 -13.02 -7.72 1.83
N ARG A 50 -11.86 -8.36 1.59
CA ARG A 50 -10.62 -7.66 1.22
C ARG A 50 -10.45 -7.62 -0.29
N SER A 51 -9.98 -6.49 -0.78
CA SER A 51 -9.58 -6.33 -2.19
C SER A 51 -8.18 -6.90 -2.43
N TYR A 52 -7.31 -6.76 -1.44
CA TYR A 52 -5.92 -7.21 -1.49
C TYR A 52 -5.56 -7.97 -0.20
N ILE A 53 -4.78 -9.03 -0.33
CA ILE A 53 -4.24 -9.80 0.79
C ILE A 53 -2.75 -10.04 0.51
N VAL A 54 -1.90 -9.87 1.52
CA VAL A 54 -0.46 -10.17 1.43
C VAL A 54 -0.15 -11.38 2.29
N LEU A 55 0.55 -12.36 1.71
CA LEU A 55 0.97 -13.59 2.37
C LEU A 55 2.48 -13.76 2.26
N ASN A 56 3.05 -14.55 3.16
CA ASN A 56 4.40 -15.06 3.00
C ASN A 56 4.50 -16.13 1.89
N ALA A 57 5.70 -16.35 1.36
CA ALA A 57 5.94 -17.31 0.27
C ALA A 57 5.57 -18.75 0.62
N TRP A 58 5.70 -19.14 1.90
CA TRP A 58 5.36 -20.51 2.38
C TRP A 58 3.87 -20.72 2.64
N GLN A 59 3.02 -19.72 2.46
CA GLN A 59 1.58 -19.79 2.73
C GLN A 59 0.74 -20.13 1.47
N GLY A 60 1.29 -20.92 0.55
CA GLY A 60 0.60 -21.32 -0.68
C GLY A 60 -0.73 -22.05 -0.46
N ASP A 61 -0.87 -22.80 0.64
CA ASP A 61 -2.14 -23.45 1.00
C ASP A 61 -3.23 -22.42 1.36
N LEU A 62 -2.86 -21.31 2.01
CA LEU A 62 -3.78 -20.23 2.32
C LEU A 62 -4.20 -19.50 1.03
N LEU A 63 -3.26 -19.24 0.13
CA LEU A 63 -3.53 -18.68 -1.19
C LEU A 63 -4.59 -19.50 -1.94
N ALA A 64 -4.42 -20.83 -2.01
CA ALA A 64 -5.36 -21.71 -2.68
C ALA A 64 -6.78 -21.62 -2.09
N LYS A 65 -6.90 -21.56 -0.76
CA LYS A 65 -8.19 -21.43 -0.06
C LYS A 65 -8.83 -20.07 -0.30
N LEU A 66 -8.06 -18.98 -0.26
CA LEU A 66 -8.54 -17.61 -0.56
C LEU A 66 -9.08 -17.53 -1.98
N LYS A 67 -8.34 -18.05 -2.96
CA LYS A 67 -8.76 -18.08 -4.37
C LYS A 67 -9.98 -18.97 -4.61
N ALA A 68 -10.11 -20.07 -3.90
CA ALA A 68 -11.29 -20.92 -3.95
C ALA A 68 -12.54 -20.21 -3.41
N ALA A 69 -12.39 -19.39 -2.36
CA ALA A 69 -13.48 -18.63 -1.75
C ALA A 69 -13.90 -17.40 -2.56
N ASN A 70 -12.92 -16.71 -3.17
CA ASN A 70 -13.14 -15.57 -4.07
C ASN A 70 -12.01 -15.50 -5.12
N PRO A 71 -12.24 -15.93 -6.35
CA PRO A 71 -11.23 -15.84 -7.42
C PRO A 71 -10.80 -14.41 -7.77
N ALA A 72 -11.60 -13.39 -7.42
CA ALA A 72 -11.32 -12.00 -7.74
C ALA A 72 -10.42 -11.30 -6.70
N VAL A 73 -10.27 -11.85 -5.47
CA VAL A 73 -9.35 -11.29 -4.48
C VAL A 73 -7.92 -11.30 -5.01
N GLN A 74 -7.20 -10.19 -4.89
CA GLN A 74 -5.81 -10.13 -5.31
C GLN A 74 -4.91 -10.51 -4.14
N VAL A 75 -4.08 -11.53 -4.33
CA VAL A 75 -3.19 -12.04 -3.28
C VAL A 75 -1.74 -11.85 -3.72
N PHE A 76 -1.00 -11.06 -2.94
CA PHE A 76 0.38 -10.72 -3.18
C PHE A 76 1.31 -11.51 -2.26
N VAL A 77 2.49 -11.85 -2.75
CA VAL A 77 3.55 -12.43 -1.93
C VAL A 77 4.43 -11.32 -1.35
N TYR A 78 4.73 -11.41 -0.05
CA TYR A 78 5.75 -10.58 0.58
C TYR A 78 7.14 -10.94 0.07
N LYS A 79 7.92 -9.94 -0.35
CA LYS A 79 9.33 -10.06 -0.68
C LYS A 79 10.10 -8.82 -0.27
N ASP A 80 11.18 -8.99 0.47
CA ASP A 80 12.10 -7.89 0.76
C ASP A 80 12.93 -7.55 -0.48
N LEU A 81 12.91 -6.28 -0.87
CA LEU A 81 13.60 -5.79 -2.06
C LEU A 81 15.11 -5.63 -1.83
N SER A 82 15.50 -5.26 -0.63
CA SER A 82 16.83 -4.73 -0.32
C SER A 82 17.58 -5.47 0.78
N SER A 83 17.08 -6.61 1.25
CA SER A 83 17.84 -7.43 2.18
C SER A 83 17.71 -8.92 1.92
N THR A 84 18.68 -9.68 2.40
CA THR A 84 18.63 -11.14 2.48
C THR A 84 18.68 -11.60 3.93
N ARG A 85 18.34 -12.87 4.18
CA ARG A 85 18.15 -13.44 5.53
C ARG A 85 19.16 -14.52 5.83
N SER A 86 20.13 -14.26 6.73
CA SER A 86 21.13 -15.30 7.10
C SER A 86 20.50 -16.49 7.83
N TYR A 87 19.42 -16.30 8.57
CA TYR A 87 18.72 -17.39 9.24
C TYR A 87 17.92 -18.30 8.29
N ALA A 88 17.67 -17.87 7.05
CA ALA A 88 17.08 -18.69 5.98
C ALA A 88 18.14 -19.50 5.20
N CYS A 89 19.40 -19.39 5.58
CA CYS A 89 20.51 -20.20 5.08
C CYS A 89 20.83 -21.29 6.10
N ARG A 90 20.55 -22.55 5.76
CA ARG A 90 20.75 -23.69 6.65
C ARG A 90 21.67 -24.72 6.00
N ASP A 91 22.74 -25.07 6.69
CA ASP A 91 23.74 -26.04 6.19
C ASP A 91 24.26 -25.69 4.77
N GLY A 92 24.40 -24.39 4.47
CA GLY A 92 24.87 -23.89 3.18
C GLY A 92 23.82 -23.91 2.06
N VAL A 93 22.56 -24.14 2.39
CA VAL A 93 21.43 -24.17 1.45
C VAL A 93 20.40 -23.11 1.85
N ASP A 94 19.95 -22.33 0.88
CA ASP A 94 18.87 -21.36 1.07
C ASP A 94 17.52 -22.08 1.15
N ASP A 95 16.61 -21.60 2.02
CA ASP A 95 15.24 -22.06 2.07
C ASP A 95 14.54 -21.84 0.71
N ALA A 96 13.65 -22.75 0.32
CA ALA A 96 12.94 -22.69 -0.96
C ALA A 96 11.96 -21.50 -1.01
N ASP A 97 11.35 -21.17 0.12
CA ASP A 97 10.30 -20.15 0.26
C ASP A 97 10.86 -18.90 0.96
N LEU A 98 11.83 -18.25 0.30
CA LEU A 98 12.51 -17.09 0.87
C LEU A 98 11.60 -15.87 1.02
N PRO A 99 11.71 -15.13 2.14
CA PRO A 99 11.11 -13.80 2.29
C PRO A 99 11.86 -12.71 1.48
N ALA A 100 13.00 -13.04 0.88
CA ALA A 100 13.81 -12.22 -0.02
C ALA A 100 13.83 -12.82 -1.44
N GLY A 101 14.28 -12.05 -2.43
CA GLY A 101 14.42 -12.57 -3.79
C GLY A 101 15.74 -13.33 -4.02
N VAL A 102 16.76 -13.05 -3.19
CA VAL A 102 18.08 -13.71 -3.25
C VAL A 102 18.41 -14.31 -1.89
N GLY A 103 18.81 -15.59 -1.88
CA GLY A 103 19.18 -16.29 -0.65
C GLY A 103 20.56 -15.88 -0.13
N PHE A 104 20.70 -15.89 1.20
CA PHE A 104 21.97 -15.52 1.85
C PHE A 104 23.11 -16.50 1.54
N CYS A 105 22.83 -17.80 1.55
CA CYS A 105 23.85 -18.82 1.23
C CYS A 105 24.42 -18.62 -0.17
N THR A 106 23.55 -18.34 -1.15
CA THR A 106 23.95 -18.07 -2.54
C THR A 106 24.77 -16.79 -2.63
N ALA A 107 24.26 -15.69 -2.03
CA ALA A 107 24.98 -14.40 -2.05
C ALA A 107 26.34 -14.50 -1.33
N GLU A 108 26.40 -15.14 -0.16
CA GLU A 108 27.64 -15.31 0.62
C GLU A 108 28.71 -16.07 -0.15
N ARG A 109 28.33 -17.15 -0.82
CA ARG A 109 29.28 -18.06 -1.50
C ARG A 109 29.70 -17.54 -2.88
N ASP A 110 28.73 -17.06 -3.67
CA ASP A 110 28.93 -16.83 -5.10
C ASP A 110 28.99 -15.35 -5.46
N HIS A 111 28.38 -14.47 -4.64
CA HIS A 111 28.20 -13.07 -4.93
C HIS A 111 28.39 -12.15 -3.72
N PRO A 112 29.55 -12.24 -3.01
CA PRO A 112 29.79 -11.40 -1.83
C PRO A 112 29.79 -9.89 -2.14
N GLU A 113 29.95 -9.51 -3.41
CA GLU A 113 29.87 -8.12 -3.90
C GLU A 113 28.44 -7.57 -3.94
N TRP A 114 27.42 -8.39 -3.70
CA TRP A 114 26.03 -7.93 -3.61
C TRP A 114 25.67 -7.38 -2.23
N PHE A 115 26.48 -7.60 -1.20
CA PHE A 115 26.27 -7.01 0.11
C PHE A 115 26.72 -5.55 0.12
N LEU A 116 25.89 -4.64 0.66
CA LEU A 116 26.33 -3.27 0.93
C LEU A 116 27.30 -3.23 2.10
N LEU A 117 28.28 -2.34 1.97
CA LEU A 117 29.34 -2.13 2.95
C LEU A 117 29.26 -0.70 3.52
N ASP A 118 29.60 -0.57 4.79
CA ASP A 118 29.85 0.72 5.43
C ASP A 118 31.17 1.34 4.97
N GLN A 119 31.50 2.53 5.48
CA GLN A 119 32.75 3.21 5.16
C GLN A 119 34.01 2.48 5.70
N GLY A 120 33.84 1.56 6.64
CA GLY A 120 34.88 0.70 7.19
C GLY A 120 35.08 -0.61 6.42
N GLY A 121 34.25 -0.88 5.43
CA GLY A 121 34.28 -2.12 4.64
C GLY A 121 33.56 -3.29 5.32
N ASN A 122 32.75 -3.04 6.35
CA ASN A 122 31.92 -4.06 7.00
C ASN A 122 30.57 -4.17 6.29
N ARG A 123 30.03 -5.39 6.19
CA ARG A 123 28.66 -5.59 5.71
C ARG A 123 27.66 -4.92 6.64
N MET A 124 26.58 -4.39 6.06
CA MET A 124 25.52 -3.69 6.79
C MET A 124 24.39 -4.67 7.14
N GLU A 125 24.14 -4.84 8.43
CA GLU A 125 23.02 -5.62 8.97
C GLU A 125 21.99 -4.64 9.54
N TYR A 126 20.71 -4.79 9.23
CA TYR A 126 19.68 -3.85 9.67
C TYR A 126 19.57 -3.77 11.19
N ASP A 127 19.74 -2.59 11.75
CA ASP A 127 19.58 -2.32 13.18
C ASP A 127 18.17 -2.76 13.64
N GLY A 128 18.13 -3.54 14.72
CA GLY A 128 16.90 -4.08 15.26
C GLY A 128 16.38 -5.36 14.56
N TYR A 129 16.99 -5.78 13.46
CA TYR A 129 16.58 -6.96 12.68
C TYR A 129 17.75 -7.92 12.47
N PRO A 130 18.14 -8.70 13.49
CA PRO A 130 19.25 -9.64 13.38
C PRO A 130 19.09 -10.64 12.23
N GLY A 131 20.14 -10.79 11.44
CA GLY A 131 20.13 -11.67 10.27
C GLY A 131 19.62 -11.04 8.98
N HIS A 132 19.20 -9.76 8.98
CA HIS A 132 18.78 -9.03 7.79
C HIS A 132 19.97 -8.23 7.22
N TRP A 133 20.54 -8.71 6.15
CA TRP A 133 21.75 -8.13 5.52
C TRP A 133 21.37 -7.29 4.31
N GLN A 134 21.82 -6.03 4.31
CA GLN A 134 21.47 -5.07 3.26
C GLN A 134 22.17 -5.40 1.95
N MET A 135 21.40 -5.42 0.86
CA MET A 135 21.86 -5.78 -0.46
C MET A 135 21.99 -4.56 -1.38
N ASP A 136 22.88 -4.68 -2.34
CA ASP A 136 23.15 -3.65 -3.35
C ASP A 136 22.10 -3.64 -4.45
N VAL A 137 20.98 -2.95 -4.19
CA VAL A 137 19.87 -2.80 -5.14
C VAL A 137 20.27 -2.07 -6.45
N GLY A 138 21.40 -1.38 -6.49
CA GLY A 138 21.92 -0.77 -7.70
C GLY A 138 22.91 -1.65 -8.47
N ASN A 139 23.10 -2.92 -8.07
CA ASN A 139 23.90 -3.88 -8.82
C ASN A 139 23.01 -4.60 -9.85
N PRO A 140 23.26 -4.47 -11.17
CA PRO A 140 22.41 -5.07 -12.19
C PRO A 140 22.30 -6.60 -12.07
N ALA A 141 23.36 -7.30 -11.71
CA ALA A 141 23.32 -8.76 -11.55
C ALA A 141 22.45 -9.18 -10.34
N TYR A 142 22.45 -8.38 -9.26
CA TYR A 142 21.52 -8.59 -8.15
C TYR A 142 20.07 -8.34 -8.58
N GLN A 143 19.82 -7.26 -9.34
CA GLN A 143 18.47 -6.91 -9.85
C GLN A 143 17.91 -8.06 -10.70
N ASP A 144 18.68 -8.54 -11.67
CA ASP A 144 18.30 -9.66 -12.55
C ASP A 144 18.02 -10.94 -11.76
N ALA A 145 18.91 -11.31 -10.84
CA ALA A 145 18.73 -12.50 -10.01
C ALA A 145 17.51 -12.40 -9.10
N TRP A 146 17.29 -11.22 -8.48
CA TRP A 146 16.15 -10.97 -7.61
C TRP A 146 14.83 -11.11 -8.38
N ALA A 147 14.72 -10.44 -9.53
CA ALA A 147 13.51 -10.47 -10.34
C ALA A 147 13.20 -11.87 -10.87
N ALA A 148 14.18 -12.55 -11.47
CA ALA A 148 14.02 -13.90 -12.00
C ALA A 148 13.56 -14.90 -10.94
N ASN A 149 14.13 -14.85 -9.73
CA ASN A 149 13.76 -15.75 -8.64
C ASN A 149 12.35 -15.46 -8.12
N VAL A 150 12.02 -14.16 -7.92
CA VAL A 150 10.71 -13.75 -7.41
C VAL A 150 9.61 -14.06 -8.42
N VAL A 151 9.80 -13.73 -9.68
CA VAL A 151 8.83 -14.05 -10.75
C VAL A 151 8.61 -15.55 -10.84
N LYS A 152 9.68 -16.34 -10.90
CA LYS A 152 9.60 -17.80 -10.99
C LYS A 152 8.80 -18.40 -9.83
N SER A 153 9.11 -18.02 -8.59
CA SER A 153 8.42 -18.55 -7.41
C SER A 153 6.97 -18.09 -7.33
N SER A 154 6.70 -16.81 -7.60
CA SER A 154 5.34 -16.24 -7.53
C SER A 154 4.39 -16.87 -8.56
N VAL A 155 4.85 -17.04 -9.80
CA VAL A 155 4.08 -17.70 -10.86
C VAL A 155 3.84 -19.18 -10.53
N ALA A 156 4.86 -19.88 -10.04
CA ALA A 156 4.73 -21.31 -9.70
C ALA A 156 3.73 -21.56 -8.57
N THR A 157 3.61 -20.63 -7.60
CA THR A 157 2.66 -20.74 -6.48
C THR A 157 1.27 -20.20 -6.86
N GLY A 158 1.17 -19.28 -7.83
CA GLY A 158 -0.09 -18.70 -8.32
C GLY A 158 -0.49 -17.38 -7.64
N PHE A 159 0.47 -16.61 -7.13
CA PHE A 159 0.22 -15.26 -6.64
C PHE A 159 -0.14 -14.30 -7.78
N ASP A 160 -0.97 -13.28 -7.50
CA ASP A 160 -1.34 -12.24 -8.46
C ASP A 160 -0.31 -11.12 -8.56
N GLY A 161 0.59 -11.04 -7.60
CA GLY A 161 1.60 -9.99 -7.56
C GLY A 161 2.57 -10.13 -6.41
N VAL A 162 3.43 -9.12 -6.29
CA VAL A 162 4.50 -9.04 -5.28
C VAL A 162 4.33 -7.76 -4.47
N TRP A 163 4.30 -7.90 -3.16
CA TRP A 163 4.40 -6.80 -2.23
C TRP A 163 5.87 -6.70 -1.77
N MET A 164 6.53 -5.62 -2.22
CA MET A 164 7.96 -5.39 -2.04
C MET A 164 8.21 -4.55 -0.81
N ASP A 165 8.85 -5.10 0.19
CA ASP A 165 9.24 -4.36 1.38
C ASP A 165 10.57 -3.63 1.20
N ASN A 166 10.80 -2.60 2.01
CA ASN A 166 12.06 -1.86 2.09
C ASN A 166 12.51 -1.17 0.80
N ALA A 167 11.59 -0.52 0.09
CA ALA A 167 11.95 0.45 -0.94
C ALA A 167 12.32 1.79 -0.29
N LEU A 168 13.55 1.89 0.22
CA LEU A 168 14.00 2.93 1.14
C LEU A 168 14.26 4.28 0.45
N PHE A 169 14.12 5.37 1.20
CA PHE A 169 14.45 6.73 0.75
C PHE A 169 15.71 7.29 1.41
N PRO A 170 15.85 7.27 2.76
CA PRO A 170 17.09 7.73 3.39
C PRO A 170 18.18 6.65 3.29
N CYS A 171 19.40 7.07 3.05
CA CYS A 171 20.54 6.13 2.94
C CYS A 171 20.89 5.46 4.28
N ASP A 172 20.49 6.06 5.38
CA ASP A 172 20.72 5.58 6.75
C ASP A 172 19.45 4.99 7.43
N ALA A 173 18.45 4.52 6.63
CA ALA A 173 17.16 4.08 7.12
C ALA A 173 17.22 3.07 8.29
N TYR A 174 18.15 2.11 8.23
CA TYR A 174 18.37 1.11 9.27
C TYR A 174 19.70 1.27 9.99
N HIS A 175 20.43 2.34 9.73
CA HIS A 175 21.78 2.58 10.27
C HIS A 175 21.93 4.08 10.62
N PRO A 176 21.27 4.59 11.67
CA PRO A 176 21.19 6.02 11.93
C PRO A 176 22.54 6.73 11.83
N GLY A 177 22.64 7.66 10.88
CA GLY A 177 23.88 8.42 10.60
C GLY A 177 24.95 7.68 9.79
N VAL A 178 24.69 6.46 9.29
CA VAL A 178 25.66 5.66 8.51
C VAL A 178 25.05 5.24 7.18
N CYS A 179 25.44 5.93 6.11
CA CYS A 179 25.08 5.53 4.75
C CYS A 179 26.07 4.48 4.20
N PRO A 180 25.62 3.60 3.26
CA PRO A 180 26.53 2.71 2.54
C PRO A 180 27.65 3.46 1.86
N ALA A 181 28.85 2.89 1.83
CA ALA A 181 30.01 3.50 1.15
C ALA A 181 29.73 3.78 -0.32
N LYS A 182 28.97 2.92 -0.98
CA LYS A 182 28.57 3.06 -2.39
C LYS A 182 27.53 4.15 -2.61
N TYR A 183 26.64 4.38 -1.64
CA TYR A 183 25.53 5.35 -1.72
C TYR A 183 25.58 6.33 -0.53
N PRO A 184 26.52 7.31 -0.57
CA PRO A 184 26.79 8.17 0.60
C PRO A 184 25.75 9.27 0.81
N THR A 185 24.68 9.32 0.00
CA THR A 185 23.57 10.28 0.11
C THR A 185 22.24 9.61 -0.22
N ASP A 186 21.15 10.18 0.29
CA ASP A 186 19.78 9.74 -0.02
C ASP A 186 19.53 9.68 -1.53
N SER A 187 19.92 10.72 -2.26
CA SER A 187 19.75 10.76 -3.72
C SER A 187 20.48 9.61 -4.42
N ALA A 188 21.71 9.28 -4.01
CA ALA A 188 22.46 8.18 -4.61
C ALA A 188 21.80 6.82 -4.33
N LEU A 189 21.24 6.62 -3.13
CA LEU A 189 20.48 5.41 -2.81
C LEU A 189 19.14 5.37 -3.57
N GLN A 190 18.43 6.47 -3.62
CA GLN A 190 17.15 6.57 -4.38
C GLN A 190 17.35 6.28 -5.87
N ASP A 191 18.44 6.77 -6.49
CA ASP A 191 18.78 6.45 -7.88
C ASP A 191 19.02 4.94 -8.07
N ALA A 192 19.62 4.26 -7.10
CA ALA A 192 19.80 2.81 -7.12
C ALA A 192 18.47 2.06 -7.05
N TYR A 193 17.53 2.50 -6.20
CA TYR A 193 16.18 1.93 -6.16
C TYR A 193 15.39 2.18 -7.45
N VAL A 194 15.48 3.39 -8.01
CA VAL A 194 14.86 3.69 -9.32
C VAL A 194 15.41 2.75 -10.39
N SER A 195 16.73 2.52 -10.41
CA SER A 195 17.35 1.55 -11.32
C SER A 195 16.80 0.14 -11.10
N MET A 196 16.70 -0.33 -9.86
CA MET A 196 16.12 -1.64 -9.50
C MET A 196 14.70 -1.79 -10.02
N LEU A 197 13.83 -0.84 -9.71
CA LEU A 197 12.42 -0.88 -10.09
C LEU A 197 12.23 -0.78 -11.61
N ALA A 198 13.01 0.06 -12.29
CA ALA A 198 12.94 0.22 -13.74
C ALA A 198 13.40 -1.04 -14.48
N ASN A 199 14.53 -1.61 -14.07
CA ASN A 199 15.12 -2.78 -14.75
C ASN A 199 14.31 -4.07 -14.54
N THR A 200 13.63 -4.20 -13.41
CA THR A 200 12.86 -5.42 -13.10
C THR A 200 11.41 -5.37 -13.60
N ARG A 201 10.90 -4.17 -13.93
CA ARG A 201 9.50 -3.96 -14.34
C ARG A 201 9.00 -4.91 -15.43
N ASP A 202 9.75 -5.01 -16.54
CA ASP A 202 9.30 -5.75 -17.72
C ASP A 202 9.16 -7.25 -17.43
N GLU A 203 9.94 -7.79 -16.50
CA GLU A 203 9.87 -9.19 -16.09
C GLU A 203 8.54 -9.49 -15.36
N PHE A 204 8.15 -8.62 -14.41
CA PHE A 204 6.87 -8.74 -13.70
C PHE A 204 5.67 -8.54 -14.64
N VAL A 205 5.71 -7.52 -15.49
CA VAL A 205 4.65 -7.25 -16.49
C VAL A 205 4.49 -8.45 -17.43
N SER A 206 5.60 -9.01 -17.94
CA SER A 206 5.57 -10.16 -18.85
C SER A 206 5.01 -11.43 -18.19
N ALA A 207 5.21 -11.55 -16.87
CA ALA A 207 4.68 -12.65 -16.06
C ALA A 207 3.21 -12.42 -15.63
N GLY A 208 2.63 -11.25 -15.88
CA GLY A 208 1.29 -10.87 -15.45
C GLY A 208 1.18 -10.60 -13.93
N LEU A 209 2.31 -10.36 -13.27
CA LEU A 209 2.38 -10.07 -11.85
C LEU A 209 2.31 -8.56 -11.59
N LYS A 210 1.46 -8.14 -10.65
CA LYS A 210 1.44 -6.77 -10.16
C LYS A 210 2.52 -6.54 -9.12
N THR A 211 2.99 -5.29 -9.01
CA THR A 211 4.02 -4.89 -8.06
C THR A 211 3.54 -3.72 -7.21
N VAL A 212 3.60 -3.87 -5.88
CA VAL A 212 3.33 -2.81 -4.90
C VAL A 212 4.52 -2.76 -3.95
N ALA A 213 5.04 -1.57 -3.65
CA ALA A 213 6.17 -1.44 -2.72
C ALA A 213 5.81 -0.65 -1.47
N ASN A 214 6.45 -0.97 -0.34
CA ASN A 214 6.39 -0.18 0.88
C ASN A 214 7.20 1.12 0.68
N LEU A 215 6.49 2.23 0.64
CA LEU A 215 6.99 3.58 0.38
C LEU A 215 6.75 4.51 1.57
N SER A 216 6.82 3.96 2.77
CA SER A 216 6.56 4.70 4.00
C SER A 216 7.39 5.97 4.11
N ASN A 217 6.78 7.06 4.60
CA ASN A 217 7.43 8.37 4.72
C ASN A 217 7.83 9.06 3.40
N ALA A 218 7.35 8.60 2.25
CA ALA A 218 7.63 9.22 0.94
C ALA A 218 7.34 10.73 0.91
N ARG A 219 6.35 11.20 1.70
CA ARG A 219 6.00 12.62 1.85
C ARG A 219 7.18 13.52 2.27
N LEU A 220 8.19 12.97 2.97
CA LEU A 220 9.37 13.69 3.45
C LEU A 220 10.50 13.79 2.41
N HIS A 221 10.38 13.07 1.30
CA HIS A 221 11.42 12.94 0.27
C HIS A 221 10.87 13.40 -1.08
N GLY A 222 11.03 14.64 -1.42
CA GLY A 222 10.39 15.36 -2.53
C GLY A 222 10.00 14.51 -3.72
N ASN A 223 8.88 14.37 -4.21
CA ASN A 223 8.34 13.55 -5.31
C ASN A 223 8.71 12.04 -5.32
N ALA A 224 9.24 11.51 -4.23
CA ALA A 224 9.73 10.11 -4.18
C ALA A 224 8.62 9.09 -4.45
N TRP A 225 7.40 9.31 -3.91
CA TRP A 225 6.23 8.49 -4.20
C TRP A 225 5.99 8.33 -5.70
N ASN A 226 5.87 9.44 -6.42
CA ASN A 226 5.60 9.42 -7.86
C ASN A 226 6.76 8.83 -8.66
N THR A 227 8.00 9.10 -8.24
CA THR A 227 9.21 8.58 -8.89
C THR A 227 9.28 7.05 -8.80
N TYR A 228 9.02 6.47 -7.62
CA TYR A 228 9.06 5.01 -7.47
C TYR A 228 7.84 4.34 -8.10
N THR A 229 6.65 4.89 -7.89
CA THR A 229 5.43 4.34 -8.49
C THR A 229 5.35 4.50 -10.00
N GLU A 230 6.27 5.24 -10.66
CA GLU A 230 6.41 5.21 -12.12
C GLU A 230 6.62 3.78 -12.63
N TYR A 231 7.42 2.99 -11.91
CA TYR A 231 7.81 1.64 -12.29
C TYR A 231 7.02 0.53 -11.58
N LEU A 232 6.10 0.87 -10.71
CA LEU A 232 5.27 -0.04 -9.93
C LEU A 232 3.79 0.05 -10.34
N ASP A 233 3.02 -0.98 -10.01
CA ASP A 233 1.55 -0.95 -10.11
C ASP A 233 0.91 -0.25 -8.91
N GLY A 234 1.67 0.03 -7.87
CA GLY A 234 1.20 0.77 -6.71
C GLY A 234 2.22 1.00 -5.62
N GLY A 235 1.77 1.66 -4.56
CA GLY A 235 2.54 1.91 -3.34
C GLY A 235 1.74 1.57 -2.08
N PHE A 236 2.47 1.31 -1.02
CA PHE A 236 1.95 1.13 0.33
C PHE A 236 2.59 2.17 1.25
N ASP A 237 1.79 2.92 2.00
CA ASP A 237 2.26 3.79 3.07
C ASP A 237 1.88 3.17 4.43
N GLU A 238 2.86 2.58 5.09
CA GLU A 238 2.71 1.85 6.34
C GLU A 238 2.36 2.77 7.52
N TRP A 239 2.74 4.04 7.49
CA TRP A 239 2.52 5.01 8.56
C TRP A 239 1.69 6.19 8.07
N TRP A 240 0.44 5.91 7.67
CA TRP A 240 -0.42 6.88 7.00
C TRP A 240 -1.35 7.62 7.98
N LEU A 241 -1.16 8.93 8.12
CA LEU A 241 -1.96 9.92 8.87
C LEU A 241 -2.13 9.68 10.39
N ALA A 242 -2.16 8.46 10.85
CA ALA A 242 -2.24 8.14 12.27
C ALA A 242 -1.04 7.26 12.65
N PHE A 243 -0.25 7.72 13.61
CA PHE A 243 0.94 7.03 14.13
C PHE A 243 0.66 6.38 15.49
N ASP A 244 -0.38 6.83 16.16
CA ASP A 244 -1.05 6.28 17.34
C ASP A 244 -2.40 7.02 17.54
N ASP A 245 -3.11 6.80 18.65
CA ASP A 245 -4.41 7.42 18.94
C ASP A 245 -4.38 8.95 19.02
N ASP A 246 -3.25 9.52 19.39
CA ASP A 246 -3.08 10.95 19.66
C ASP A 246 -2.12 11.65 18.69
N ASN A 247 -1.22 10.91 18.07
CA ASN A 247 -0.24 11.43 17.13
C ASN A 247 -0.78 11.35 15.69
N LEU A 248 -1.59 12.32 15.33
CA LEU A 248 -2.26 12.41 14.05
C LEU A 248 -1.66 13.51 13.19
N LEU A 249 -1.44 13.22 11.91
CA LEU A 249 -0.81 14.13 10.96
C LEU A 249 -1.76 15.25 10.55
N SER A 250 -1.55 16.46 11.07
CA SER A 250 -2.28 17.65 10.68
C SER A 250 -1.77 18.24 9.36
N GLU A 251 -2.45 19.25 8.83
CA GLU A 251 -2.02 19.98 7.63
C GLU A 251 -0.87 20.94 7.92
N TYR A 252 0.21 20.81 7.15
CA TYR A 252 1.35 21.71 7.01
C TYR A 252 2.09 21.36 5.71
N ALA A 253 3.25 21.96 5.41
CA ALA A 253 3.93 21.80 4.11
C ALA A 253 4.19 20.34 3.68
N ASP A 254 4.50 19.45 4.64
CA ASP A 254 4.71 18.02 4.42
C ASP A 254 3.72 17.17 5.23
N GLY A 255 2.52 17.68 5.47
CA GLY A 255 1.49 17.10 6.32
C GLY A 255 0.42 16.32 5.57
N TRP A 256 -0.81 16.45 6.07
CA TRP A 256 -2.00 15.71 5.66
C TRP A 256 -2.20 15.67 4.15
N SER A 257 -2.15 16.80 3.46
CA SER A 257 -2.42 16.87 2.01
C SER A 257 -1.40 16.08 1.19
N LYS A 258 -0.16 15.92 1.66
CA LYS A 258 0.86 15.13 0.98
C LYS A 258 0.52 13.64 0.97
N GLN A 259 0.10 13.09 2.12
CA GLN A 259 -0.30 11.67 2.18
C GLN A 259 -1.63 11.41 1.47
N VAL A 260 -2.59 12.34 1.54
CA VAL A 260 -3.85 12.21 0.77
C VAL A 260 -3.59 12.28 -0.74
N ALA A 261 -2.62 13.08 -1.17
CA ALA A 261 -2.24 13.18 -2.58
C ALA A 261 -1.66 11.87 -3.13
N GLU A 262 -1.04 11.02 -2.31
CA GLU A 262 -0.55 9.69 -2.72
C GLU A 262 -1.67 8.83 -3.31
N ILE A 263 -2.85 8.86 -2.67
CA ILE A 263 -4.04 8.18 -3.17
C ILE A 263 -4.53 8.84 -4.46
N ALA A 264 -4.72 10.17 -4.46
CA ALA A 264 -5.26 10.89 -5.61
C ALA A 264 -4.38 10.74 -6.86
N ASP A 265 -3.05 10.84 -6.69
CA ASP A 265 -2.09 10.72 -7.78
C ASP A 265 -2.07 9.29 -8.35
N ASN A 266 -2.14 8.28 -7.50
CA ASN A 266 -2.18 6.90 -7.95
C ASN A 266 -3.51 6.55 -8.63
N GLU A 267 -4.66 6.96 -8.09
CA GLU A 267 -5.95 6.77 -8.74
C GLU A 267 -5.97 7.41 -10.13
N ALA A 268 -5.45 8.63 -10.28
CA ALA A 268 -5.35 9.32 -11.56
C ALA A 268 -4.45 8.59 -12.59
N ARG A 269 -3.51 7.78 -12.12
CA ARG A 269 -2.58 6.99 -12.94
C ARG A 269 -3.00 5.51 -13.10
N GLY A 270 -4.14 5.11 -12.54
CA GLY A 270 -4.62 3.72 -12.54
C GLY A 270 -3.75 2.79 -11.69
N LYS A 271 -3.22 3.28 -10.56
CA LYS A 271 -2.31 2.56 -9.67
C LYS A 271 -2.92 2.30 -8.31
N ILE A 272 -2.50 1.19 -7.69
CA ILE A 272 -2.93 0.75 -6.36
C ILE A 272 -2.32 1.67 -5.30
N THR A 273 -3.09 2.01 -4.26
CA THR A 273 -2.57 2.62 -3.04
C THR A 273 -3.10 1.86 -1.83
N LEU A 274 -2.20 1.31 -1.04
CA LEU A 274 -2.53 0.70 0.24
C LEU A 274 -2.08 1.65 1.34
N VAL A 275 -2.97 1.99 2.28
CA VAL A 275 -2.65 2.93 3.36
C VAL A 275 -2.99 2.31 4.71
N GLN A 276 -2.05 2.43 5.65
CA GLN A 276 -2.13 1.77 6.95
C GLN A 276 -2.00 2.79 8.09
N PRO A 277 -3.13 3.34 8.59
CA PRO A 277 -3.13 4.11 9.82
C PRO A 277 -2.97 3.19 11.05
N HIS A 278 -2.20 3.67 12.04
CA HIS A 278 -1.94 2.98 13.29
C HIS A 278 -2.74 3.61 14.43
N HIS A 279 -3.60 2.84 15.08
CA HIS A 279 -4.35 3.26 16.27
C HIS A 279 -4.89 2.04 17.02
N SER A 280 -5.22 2.21 18.28
CA SER A 280 -5.86 1.17 19.07
C SER A 280 -7.35 1.00 18.69
N GLU A 281 -7.99 -0.09 19.11
CA GLU A 281 -9.44 -0.27 18.96
C GLU A 281 -10.25 0.84 19.65
N ALA A 282 -9.69 1.47 20.72
CA ALA A 282 -10.31 2.59 21.42
C ALA A 282 -10.08 3.95 20.73
N GLY A 283 -9.22 3.99 19.71
CA GLY A 283 -8.81 5.20 19.00
C GLY A 283 -9.85 5.74 18.00
N ASP A 284 -11.11 5.90 18.43
CA ASP A 284 -12.24 6.33 17.58
C ASP A 284 -11.94 7.60 16.76
N ARG A 285 -11.24 8.58 17.33
CA ARG A 285 -10.85 9.81 16.63
C ARG A 285 -9.84 9.52 15.50
N ALA A 286 -8.79 8.75 15.79
CA ALA A 286 -7.77 8.39 14.83
C ALA A 286 -8.36 7.59 13.67
N TYR A 287 -9.19 6.57 13.98
CA TYR A 287 -9.94 5.80 13.00
C TYR A 287 -10.79 6.69 12.08
N ARG A 288 -11.62 7.57 12.65
CA ARG A 288 -12.51 8.46 11.86
C ARG A 288 -11.74 9.47 11.03
N PHE A 289 -10.67 10.00 11.57
CA PHE A 289 -9.79 10.90 10.84
C PHE A 289 -9.16 10.20 9.63
N ALA A 290 -8.60 9.01 9.84
CA ALA A 290 -8.00 8.22 8.78
C ALA A 290 -9.03 7.79 7.72
N LEU A 291 -10.19 7.22 8.13
CA LEU A 291 -11.22 6.78 7.20
C LEU A 291 -11.79 7.94 6.37
N ALA A 292 -12.10 9.07 7.01
CA ALA A 292 -12.60 10.24 6.31
C ALA A 292 -11.54 10.80 5.34
N SER A 293 -10.27 10.85 5.76
CA SER A 293 -9.17 11.30 4.91
C SER A 293 -8.92 10.37 3.72
N TYR A 294 -9.02 9.06 3.91
CA TYR A 294 -8.97 8.08 2.83
C TYR A 294 -10.07 8.35 1.79
N LEU A 295 -11.30 8.53 2.24
CA LEU A 295 -12.45 8.81 1.36
C LEU A 295 -12.36 10.17 0.65
N MET A 296 -11.49 11.11 1.09
CA MET A 296 -11.24 12.35 0.34
C MET A 296 -10.66 12.07 -1.05
N ALA A 297 -9.87 11.02 -1.21
CA ALA A 297 -9.14 10.75 -2.45
C ALA A 297 -9.42 9.37 -3.05
N ALA A 298 -9.92 8.43 -2.28
CA ALA A 298 -10.13 7.05 -2.73
C ALA A 298 -11.06 6.97 -3.95
N GLY A 299 -10.66 6.11 -4.87
CA GLY A 299 -11.38 5.68 -6.05
C GLY A 299 -11.55 4.15 -6.04
N ASP A 300 -11.20 3.50 -7.14
CA ASP A 300 -11.40 2.07 -7.34
C ASP A 300 -10.20 1.21 -6.93
N LEU A 301 -9.02 1.79 -6.74
CA LEU A 301 -7.78 1.04 -6.56
C LEU A 301 -7.17 1.20 -5.17
N ALA A 302 -7.51 2.26 -4.44
CA ALA A 302 -7.03 2.46 -3.08
C ALA A 302 -7.72 1.52 -2.09
N ALA A 303 -6.99 1.10 -1.06
CA ALA A 303 -7.52 0.34 0.07
C ALA A 303 -6.90 0.78 1.39
N ILE A 304 -7.67 0.67 2.48
CA ILE A 304 -7.26 1.04 3.83
C ILE A 304 -7.34 -0.15 4.78
N ALA A 305 -6.39 -0.27 5.69
CA ALA A 305 -6.45 -1.20 6.81
C ALA A 305 -5.84 -0.55 8.04
N SER A 306 -6.66 -0.24 9.03
CA SER A 306 -6.21 0.29 10.31
C SER A 306 -5.68 -0.84 11.18
N ILE A 307 -4.50 -0.66 11.79
CA ILE A 307 -3.88 -1.66 12.65
C ILE A 307 -3.49 -1.05 14.00
N GLU A 308 -3.37 -1.87 15.02
CA GLU A 308 -2.69 -1.49 16.26
C GLU A 308 -1.20 -1.29 16.02
N GLN A 309 -0.58 -0.43 16.82
CA GLN A 309 0.81 -0.04 16.64
C GLN A 309 1.81 -1.20 16.78
N THR A 310 1.44 -2.26 17.48
CA THR A 310 2.35 -3.34 17.88
C THR A 310 2.18 -4.65 17.13
N ASP A 311 1.10 -4.84 16.36
CA ASP A 311 0.86 -6.08 15.63
C ASP A 311 -0.09 -5.85 14.44
N GLY A 312 0.47 -5.66 13.27
CA GLY A 312 -0.30 -5.44 12.07
C GLY A 312 -0.22 -6.56 11.04
N TYR A 313 0.47 -7.66 11.35
CA TYR A 313 0.89 -8.60 10.31
C TYR A 313 0.33 -10.01 10.51
N GLY A 314 -0.65 -10.19 11.38
CA GLY A 314 -1.24 -11.49 11.70
C GLY A 314 -2.73 -11.54 11.42
N ASP A 315 -3.53 -11.24 12.44
CA ASP A 315 -4.98 -11.27 12.37
C ASP A 315 -5.54 -10.21 11.40
N PRO A 316 -6.70 -10.46 10.77
CA PRO A 316 -7.36 -9.45 9.98
C PRO A 316 -7.71 -8.23 10.83
N THR A 317 -7.49 -7.04 10.30
CA THR A 317 -7.92 -5.80 10.94
C THR A 317 -9.44 -5.76 11.11
N PRO A 318 -9.97 -5.09 12.16
CA PRO A 318 -11.39 -5.02 12.42
C PRO A 318 -12.21 -4.60 11.19
N TRP A 319 -13.38 -5.21 11.02
CA TRP A 319 -14.33 -4.81 9.99
C TRP A 319 -15.32 -3.82 10.59
N HIS A 320 -15.23 -2.58 10.18
CA HIS A 320 -16.10 -1.52 10.65
C HIS A 320 -17.39 -1.44 9.83
N ALA A 321 -18.50 -1.02 10.45
CA ALA A 321 -19.80 -0.93 9.79
C ALA A 321 -19.80 0.02 8.60
N GLU A 322 -18.97 1.05 8.62
CA GLU A 322 -18.79 2.03 7.55
C GLU A 322 -18.23 1.40 6.26
N TYR A 323 -17.54 0.26 6.35
CA TYR A 323 -17.00 -0.44 5.18
C TYR A 323 -18.11 -1.07 4.31
N ASP A 324 -19.28 -1.34 4.92
CA ASP A 324 -20.46 -1.84 4.20
C ASP A 324 -21.30 -0.71 3.57
N TRP A 325 -20.96 0.55 3.82
CA TRP A 325 -21.73 1.66 3.28
C TRP A 325 -21.40 1.92 1.82
N ASP A 326 -22.44 2.30 1.07
CA ASP A 326 -22.32 2.80 -0.28
C ASP A 326 -22.69 4.29 -0.28
N LEU A 327 -21.71 5.14 -0.39
CA LEU A 327 -21.93 6.59 -0.51
C LEU A 327 -22.28 7.00 -1.95
N GLY A 328 -22.27 6.04 -2.90
CA GLY A 328 -22.46 6.31 -4.31
C GLY A 328 -21.26 7.02 -4.96
N ALA A 329 -21.39 7.38 -6.22
CA ALA A 329 -20.33 8.05 -6.95
C ALA A 329 -19.97 9.41 -6.29
N PRO A 330 -18.67 9.78 -6.24
CA PRO A 330 -18.26 11.10 -5.80
C PRO A 330 -18.74 12.17 -6.78
N SER A 331 -19.22 13.29 -6.28
CA SER A 331 -19.65 14.44 -7.09
C SER A 331 -18.48 15.25 -7.68
N GLY A 332 -17.25 14.88 -7.31
CA GLY A 332 -16.01 15.51 -7.76
C GLY A 332 -14.87 15.28 -6.76
N PRO A 333 -13.74 15.98 -6.96
CA PRO A 333 -12.65 15.97 -6.00
C PRO A 333 -13.08 16.65 -4.69
N TYR A 334 -12.34 16.39 -3.60
CA TYR A 334 -12.55 17.13 -2.36
C TYR A 334 -12.23 18.62 -2.54
N ARG A 335 -12.88 19.45 -1.74
CA ARG A 335 -12.71 20.92 -1.76
C ARG A 335 -12.46 21.48 -0.38
N SER A 336 -11.71 22.56 -0.30
CA SER A 336 -11.56 23.33 0.93
C SER A 336 -12.83 24.15 1.21
N VAL A 337 -13.29 24.12 2.44
CA VAL A 337 -14.41 24.95 2.95
C VAL A 337 -14.00 25.88 4.09
N GLY A 338 -12.72 25.88 4.44
CA GLY A 338 -12.10 26.71 5.47
C GLY A 338 -10.63 26.39 5.62
N THR A 339 -9.95 27.00 6.59
CA THR A 339 -8.54 26.72 6.86
C THR A 339 -8.38 25.27 7.30
N ASN A 340 -7.68 24.46 6.48
CA ASN A 340 -7.43 23.02 6.69
C ASN A 340 -8.72 22.23 6.96
N LEU A 341 -9.82 22.66 6.37
CA LEU A 341 -11.13 22.04 6.47
C LEU A 341 -11.58 21.63 5.08
N PHE A 342 -11.85 20.33 4.91
CA PHE A 342 -12.10 19.74 3.62
C PHE A 342 -13.40 18.95 3.60
N VAL A 343 -14.05 18.94 2.44
CA VAL A 343 -15.32 18.23 2.20
C VAL A 343 -15.27 17.54 0.84
N ARG A 344 -15.75 16.31 0.78
CA ARG A 344 -16.08 15.62 -0.47
C ARG A 344 -17.53 15.15 -0.43
N ASP A 345 -18.26 15.48 -1.45
CA ASP A 345 -19.65 15.09 -1.60
C ASP A 345 -19.78 13.86 -2.51
N PHE A 346 -20.70 12.98 -2.13
CA PHE A 346 -21.09 11.77 -2.84
C PHE A 346 -22.57 11.79 -3.13
N ALA A 347 -23.05 10.94 -4.04
CA ALA A 347 -24.47 10.83 -4.34
C ALA A 347 -25.30 10.56 -3.06
N CYS A 348 -24.84 9.68 -2.18
CA CYS A 348 -25.54 9.25 -0.97
C CYS A 348 -24.78 9.59 0.33
N GLY A 349 -23.90 10.60 0.32
CA GLY A 349 -23.17 10.96 1.52
C GLY A 349 -22.30 12.21 1.38
N THR A 350 -21.70 12.60 2.48
CA THR A 350 -20.71 13.68 2.56
C THR A 350 -19.65 13.28 3.56
N VAL A 351 -18.41 13.51 3.20
CA VAL A 351 -17.24 13.27 4.05
C VAL A 351 -16.62 14.61 4.43
N VAL A 352 -16.30 14.79 5.70
CA VAL A 352 -15.72 16.03 6.22
C VAL A 352 -14.45 15.71 7.00
N VAL A 353 -13.38 16.48 6.76
CA VAL A 353 -12.11 16.37 7.48
C VAL A 353 -11.69 17.73 7.99
N ASN A 354 -11.39 17.80 9.29
CA ASN A 354 -10.68 18.92 9.92
C ASN A 354 -9.21 18.50 10.13
N ALA A 355 -8.34 18.89 9.22
CA ALA A 355 -6.91 18.61 9.28
C ALA A 355 -6.10 19.66 10.07
N ASN A 356 -6.75 20.55 10.82
CA ASN A 356 -6.05 21.42 11.75
C ASN A 356 -5.40 20.60 12.87
N ARG A 357 -4.43 21.21 13.55
CA ARG A 357 -3.74 20.57 14.70
C ARG A 357 -4.73 20.08 15.75
N THR A 358 -4.38 19.01 16.43
CA THR A 358 -5.20 18.37 17.47
C THR A 358 -5.67 19.33 18.58
N ASP A 359 -4.83 20.32 18.95
CA ASP A 359 -5.10 21.35 19.95
C ASP A 359 -5.95 22.52 19.43
N SER A 360 -6.37 22.50 18.18
CA SER A 360 -7.18 23.55 17.57
C SER A 360 -8.63 23.54 18.08
N ARG A 361 -9.28 24.70 18.02
CA ARG A 361 -10.71 24.78 18.33
C ARG A 361 -11.53 23.96 17.36
N SER A 362 -12.62 23.36 17.87
CA SER A 362 -13.59 22.69 17.00
C SER A 362 -14.19 23.65 15.99
N VAL A 363 -14.45 23.14 14.80
CA VAL A 363 -15.07 23.85 13.68
C VAL A 363 -16.39 23.17 13.35
N THR A 364 -17.46 23.97 13.21
CA THR A 364 -18.77 23.48 12.77
C THR A 364 -18.94 23.69 11.28
N VAL A 365 -19.31 22.62 10.56
CA VAL A 365 -19.56 22.61 9.12
C VAL A 365 -21.04 22.37 8.88
N PRO A 366 -21.77 23.32 8.27
CA PRO A 366 -23.13 23.10 7.84
C PRO A 366 -23.18 22.08 6.69
N LEU A 367 -24.24 21.27 6.67
CA LEU A 367 -24.46 20.23 5.67
C LEU A 367 -25.69 20.57 4.81
N ASP A 368 -25.58 20.28 3.51
CA ASP A 368 -26.70 20.45 2.58
C ASP A 368 -27.70 19.31 2.74
N GLY A 369 -28.83 19.60 3.44
CA GLY A 369 -29.88 18.64 3.73
C GLY A 369 -29.61 17.77 4.96
N GLY A 370 -30.50 16.81 5.20
CA GLY A 370 -30.38 15.90 6.32
C GLY A 370 -29.38 14.78 6.06
N HIS A 371 -28.47 14.60 7.00
CA HIS A 371 -27.51 13.51 7.00
C HIS A 371 -27.69 12.64 8.24
N VAL A 372 -27.15 11.44 8.19
CA VAL A 372 -27.17 10.49 9.30
C VAL A 372 -25.74 10.08 9.64
N THR A 373 -25.37 10.22 10.89
CA THR A 373 -24.06 9.77 11.41
C THR A 373 -24.00 8.24 11.47
N GLU A 374 -22.83 7.71 11.74
CA GLU A 374 -22.59 6.28 12.00
C GLU A 374 -23.46 5.70 13.13
N ARG A 375 -23.87 6.54 14.09
CA ARG A 375 -24.75 6.18 15.23
C ARG A 375 -26.24 6.30 14.90
N GLY A 376 -26.58 6.59 13.63
CA GLY A 376 -27.97 6.76 13.21
C GLY A 376 -28.61 8.10 13.63
N THR A 377 -27.83 9.06 14.09
CA THR A 377 -28.32 10.39 14.49
C THR A 377 -28.45 11.28 13.27
N SER A 378 -29.65 11.86 13.07
CA SER A 378 -29.87 12.86 12.02
C SER A 378 -29.22 14.20 12.39
N VAL A 379 -28.45 14.76 11.44
CA VAL A 379 -27.71 16.00 11.63
C VAL A 379 -27.84 16.91 10.39
N THR A 380 -27.79 18.22 10.61
CA THR A 380 -27.72 19.26 9.58
C THR A 380 -26.39 20.04 9.61
N GLU A 381 -25.56 19.71 10.57
CA GLU A 381 -24.20 20.24 10.73
C GLU A 381 -23.34 19.20 11.47
N VAL A 382 -22.04 19.28 11.32
CA VAL A 382 -21.08 18.49 12.07
C VAL A 382 -20.04 19.37 12.71
N SER A 383 -19.72 19.12 13.99
CA SER A 383 -18.67 19.86 14.71
C SER A 383 -17.47 18.93 14.93
N LEU A 384 -16.31 19.31 14.40
CA LEU A 384 -15.09 18.53 14.37
C LEU A 384 -13.96 19.23 15.12
N ALA A 385 -13.35 18.53 16.08
CA ALA A 385 -12.08 18.96 16.67
C ALA A 385 -10.95 18.91 15.62
N GLY A 386 -9.78 19.44 15.95
CA GLY A 386 -8.60 19.29 15.10
C GLY A 386 -8.24 17.81 14.90
N THR A 387 -7.66 17.44 13.77
CA THR A 387 -7.36 16.06 13.35
C THR A 387 -8.52 15.10 13.63
N SER A 388 -9.68 15.42 13.06
CA SER A 388 -10.86 14.55 13.12
C SER A 388 -11.64 14.56 11.82
N GLY A 389 -12.44 13.53 11.60
CA GLY A 389 -13.24 13.37 10.40
C GLY A 389 -14.62 12.79 10.69
N ALA A 390 -15.52 12.94 9.73
CA ALA A 390 -16.85 12.34 9.75
C ALA A 390 -17.22 11.81 8.37
N VAL A 391 -17.80 10.63 8.35
CA VAL A 391 -18.46 10.03 7.18
C VAL A 391 -19.97 10.04 7.44
N LEU A 392 -20.71 10.74 6.61
CA LEU A 392 -22.13 11.02 6.82
C LEU A 392 -22.93 10.50 5.64
N ARG A 393 -24.02 9.78 5.90
CA ARG A 393 -24.92 9.27 4.85
C ARG A 393 -26.09 10.21 4.61
N LYS A 394 -26.56 10.27 3.38
CA LYS A 394 -27.87 10.81 2.98
C LYS A 394 -28.87 9.65 2.80
N HIS A 395 -30.15 9.94 2.91
CA HIS A 395 -31.17 9.00 2.45
C HIS A 395 -31.21 9.00 0.92
N CYS A 396 -30.88 7.87 0.31
CA CYS A 396 -30.98 7.63 -1.13
C CYS A 396 -32.15 6.73 -1.51
#